data_2d0fefbef25c525c7874203ef076f4c9
#
_entry.id   2d0fefbef25c525c7874203ef076f4c9
#
_cell.length_a   1.000
_cell.length_b   1.000
_cell.length_c   1.000
_cell.angle_alpha   90.00
_cell.angle_beta   90.00
_cell.angle_gamma   90.00
#
_symmetry.space_group_name_H-M   'P 1'
#
loop_
_entity.id
_entity.type
_entity.pdbx_description
1 polymer ?
#
loop_
_entity_poly.entity_id
_entity_poly.type
_entity_poly.pdbx_seq_one_letter_code
_entity_poly.pdbx_strand_id
1 'polypeptide(L)'
;LSQPHKKPQCVVVGTYAPHFPYIAPTELYDKYRMRTDLPPTLDIMASAQDAGRLRDTTPELVKGVRAAYWGLIEFEDLCLGQVKSAWDTYLSRHGKRGIFFYLSDHGDHAGDRGFYGKQSLYEAAVRIPMIVSGDGILAGNRLRSPVSLLDAAPTVCQLAGARELPFQDGVSLIPDLERGEEREDRAVTAEWINLPYGRGTDYGRMIRQGKWKLISYVSHPEEELLICPDSDPWELYNRIAEFPEAADELREAAFHNVCAGRIVEEK
;
A
#
# COMPACT_ATOMS: atom_id res chain seq x y z
N LEU A 1 16.50 -22.00 -7.94
CA LEU A 1 16.31 -22.75 -6.67
C LEU A 1 16.66 -24.26 -6.77
N SER A 2 17.33 -24.72 -7.82
CA SER A 2 17.67 -26.14 -7.97
C SER A 2 18.83 -26.62 -7.10
N GLN A 3 19.69 -25.72 -6.63
CA GLN A 3 20.87 -26.05 -5.81
C GLN A 3 20.93 -25.23 -4.53
N PRO A 4 21.48 -25.80 -3.42
CA PRO A 4 21.64 -25.05 -2.18
C PRO A 4 22.76 -24.02 -2.30
N HIS A 5 22.51 -22.85 -1.75
CA HIS A 5 23.48 -21.78 -1.67
C HIS A 5 24.06 -21.68 -0.25
N LYS A 6 25.34 -21.33 -0.11
CA LYS A 6 26.01 -21.17 1.20
C LYS A 6 25.62 -19.86 1.91
N LYS A 7 25.29 -18.83 1.12
CA LYS A 7 24.88 -17.51 1.65
C LYS A 7 23.34 -17.41 1.71
N PRO A 8 22.80 -16.52 2.54
CA PRO A 8 21.40 -16.14 2.47
C PRO A 8 21.00 -15.77 1.04
N GLN A 9 19.78 -16.20 0.65
CA GLN A 9 19.24 -15.91 -0.67
C GLN A 9 18.04 -15.01 -0.51
N CYS A 10 17.99 -13.92 -1.26
CA CYS A 10 16.80 -13.12 -1.47
C CYS A 10 16.31 -13.35 -2.89
N VAL A 11 15.09 -13.85 -3.02
CA VAL A 11 14.45 -14.09 -4.32
C VAL A 11 13.25 -13.18 -4.41
N VAL A 12 13.20 -12.34 -5.43
CA VAL A 12 12.07 -11.46 -5.71
C VAL A 12 11.34 -11.99 -6.93
N VAL A 13 10.05 -12.23 -6.77
CA VAL A 13 9.15 -12.62 -7.85
C VAL A 13 8.15 -11.47 -8.03
N GLY A 14 8.22 -10.80 -9.16
CA GLY A 14 7.29 -9.74 -9.53
C GLY A 14 6.25 -10.27 -10.50
N THR A 15 4.99 -9.99 -10.21
CA THR A 15 3.84 -10.27 -11.08
C THR A 15 3.25 -8.97 -11.57
N TYR A 16 2.50 -9.02 -12.67
CA TYR A 16 1.87 -7.82 -13.24
C TYR A 16 0.44 -7.63 -12.76
N ALA A 17 -0.27 -8.74 -12.53
CA ALA A 17 -1.63 -8.70 -12.02
C ALA A 17 -1.66 -8.19 -10.57
N PRO A 18 -2.72 -7.51 -10.16
CA PRO A 18 -3.97 -7.18 -10.87
C PRO A 18 -3.96 -5.83 -11.63
N HIS A 19 -2.78 -5.29 -11.97
CA HIS A 19 -2.65 -4.02 -12.71
C HIS A 19 -3.47 -4.03 -14.02
N PHE A 20 -3.96 -2.86 -14.42
CA PHE A 20 -4.64 -2.73 -15.71
C PHE A 20 -3.71 -3.10 -16.91
N PRO A 21 -4.23 -3.58 -18.05
CA PRO A 21 -5.65 -3.68 -18.41
C PRO A 21 -6.38 -4.75 -17.59
N TYR A 22 -7.63 -4.45 -17.18
CA TYR A 22 -8.45 -5.32 -16.35
C TYR A 22 -8.99 -6.49 -17.19
N ILE A 23 -8.15 -7.47 -17.46
CA ILE A 23 -8.44 -8.65 -18.27
C ILE A 23 -8.16 -9.90 -17.44
N ALA A 24 -9.22 -10.46 -16.84
CA ALA A 24 -9.15 -11.68 -16.07
C ALA A 24 -9.48 -12.91 -16.93
N PRO A 25 -9.04 -14.12 -16.53
CA PRO A 25 -9.57 -15.35 -17.08
C PRO A 25 -11.11 -15.35 -17.02
N THR A 26 -11.75 -15.80 -18.09
CA THR A 26 -13.21 -15.74 -18.26
C THR A 26 -13.96 -16.34 -17.07
N GLU A 27 -13.51 -17.52 -16.61
CA GLU A 27 -14.12 -18.21 -15.48
C GLU A 27 -14.09 -17.39 -14.18
N LEU A 28 -12.99 -16.69 -13.93
CA LEU A 28 -12.84 -15.82 -12.76
C LEU A 28 -13.63 -14.52 -12.92
N TYR A 29 -13.63 -13.92 -14.11
CA TYR A 29 -14.52 -12.79 -14.40
C TYR A 29 -15.98 -13.13 -14.16
N ASP A 30 -16.47 -14.26 -14.73
CA ASP A 30 -17.85 -14.70 -14.60
C ASP A 30 -18.25 -15.01 -13.16
N LYS A 31 -17.31 -15.52 -12.36
CA LYS A 31 -17.50 -15.75 -10.92
C LYS A 31 -17.83 -14.46 -10.17
N TYR A 32 -17.19 -13.35 -10.54
CA TYR A 32 -17.34 -12.08 -9.83
C TYR A 32 -18.34 -11.11 -10.43
N ARG A 33 -18.69 -11.19 -11.71
CA ARG A 33 -19.56 -10.22 -12.37
C ARG A 33 -20.95 -10.06 -11.74
N MET A 34 -21.45 -11.09 -11.07
CA MET A 34 -22.73 -11.06 -10.34
C MET A 34 -22.60 -10.69 -8.86
N ARG A 35 -21.39 -10.46 -8.39
CA ARG A 35 -21.07 -10.19 -6.98
C ARG A 35 -20.48 -8.81 -6.74
N THR A 36 -20.21 -8.06 -7.79
CA THR A 36 -19.59 -6.76 -7.67
C THR A 36 -20.59 -5.70 -7.29
N ASP A 37 -20.37 -5.10 -6.13
CA ASP A 37 -21.10 -3.92 -5.69
C ASP A 37 -20.41 -2.65 -6.18
N LEU A 38 -21.21 -1.60 -6.31
CA LEU A 38 -20.66 -0.28 -6.57
C LEU A 38 -20.01 0.28 -5.31
N PRO A 39 -18.87 0.97 -5.40
CA PRO A 39 -18.33 1.66 -4.26
C PRO A 39 -19.29 2.80 -3.84
N PRO A 40 -19.49 3.03 -2.54
CA PRO A 40 -20.36 4.11 -2.06
C PRO A 40 -19.82 5.51 -2.44
N THR A 41 -18.59 5.57 -2.92
CA THR A 41 -17.89 6.78 -3.35
C THR A 41 -18.05 7.06 -4.84
N LEU A 42 -18.78 6.25 -5.60
CA LEU A 42 -18.87 6.38 -7.06
C LEU A 42 -19.30 7.79 -7.51
N ASP A 43 -20.29 8.37 -6.82
CA ASP A 43 -20.84 9.69 -7.13
C ASP A 43 -20.09 10.83 -6.41
N ILE A 44 -19.13 10.51 -5.57
CA ILE A 44 -18.30 11.48 -4.89
C ILE A 44 -17.12 11.81 -5.80
N MET A 45 -17.03 13.07 -6.22
CA MET A 45 -15.86 13.52 -6.98
C MET A 45 -14.62 13.38 -6.11
N ALA A 46 -13.60 12.74 -6.65
CA ALA A 46 -12.25 12.91 -6.14
C ALA A 46 -11.87 14.40 -6.19
N SER A 47 -10.89 14.81 -5.37
CA SER A 47 -10.42 16.19 -5.38
C SER A 47 -10.01 16.59 -6.81
N ALA A 48 -10.07 17.88 -7.13
CA ALA A 48 -9.67 18.39 -8.44
C ALA A 48 -8.22 18.05 -8.81
N GLN A 49 -7.44 17.66 -7.80
CA GLN A 49 -6.03 17.28 -7.91
C GLN A 49 -5.81 15.86 -8.39
N ASP A 50 -6.81 15.02 -8.23
CA ASP A 50 -6.68 13.62 -8.61
C ASP A 50 -6.78 13.52 -10.14
N ALA A 51 -5.66 13.24 -10.78
CA ALA A 51 -5.60 13.01 -12.22
C ALA A 51 -6.02 11.58 -12.54
N GLY A 52 -6.91 11.37 -13.47
CA GLY A 52 -7.22 10.04 -13.99
C GLY A 52 -8.69 9.66 -13.99
N ARG A 53 -9.59 10.56 -13.58
CA ARG A 53 -11.02 10.32 -13.67
C ARG A 53 -11.43 10.16 -15.13
N LEU A 54 -12.04 9.01 -15.43
CA LEU A 54 -12.72 8.84 -16.72
C LEU A 54 -14.07 9.56 -16.66
N ARG A 55 -14.29 10.51 -17.59
CA ARG A 55 -15.51 11.33 -17.63
C ARG A 55 -16.79 10.52 -17.82
N ASP A 56 -16.68 9.35 -18.42
CA ASP A 56 -17.81 8.50 -18.81
C ASP A 56 -17.91 7.22 -17.96
N THR A 57 -17.60 7.32 -16.68
CA THR A 57 -17.73 6.19 -15.74
C THR A 57 -19.21 5.88 -15.48
N THR A 58 -19.68 4.72 -15.94
CA THR A 58 -21.03 4.23 -15.65
C THR A 58 -21.02 3.14 -14.58
N PRO A 59 -22.15 2.92 -13.86
CA PRO A 59 -22.27 1.82 -12.92
C PRO A 59 -21.92 0.46 -13.53
N GLU A 60 -22.33 0.21 -14.78
CA GLU A 60 -22.06 -1.04 -15.50
C GLU A 60 -20.57 -1.21 -15.79
N LEU A 61 -19.90 -0.13 -16.21
CA LEU A 61 -18.46 -0.14 -16.45
C LEU A 61 -17.71 -0.44 -15.14
N VAL A 62 -18.06 0.21 -14.04
CA VAL A 62 -17.43 0.00 -12.74
C VAL A 62 -17.62 -1.45 -12.26
N LYS A 63 -18.84 -2.00 -12.38
CA LYS A 63 -19.09 -3.41 -12.06
C LYS A 63 -18.23 -4.36 -12.89
N GLY A 64 -18.13 -4.10 -14.19
CA GLY A 64 -17.29 -4.89 -15.10
C GLY A 64 -15.80 -4.84 -14.73
N VAL A 65 -15.29 -3.63 -14.48
CA VAL A 65 -13.91 -3.43 -14.06
C VAL A 65 -13.62 -4.12 -12.72
N ARG A 66 -14.49 -3.95 -11.73
CA ARG A 66 -14.32 -4.59 -10.41
C ARG A 66 -14.38 -6.11 -10.51
N ALA A 67 -15.26 -6.65 -11.34
CA ALA A 67 -15.33 -8.09 -11.59
C ALA A 67 -14.02 -8.63 -12.18
N ALA A 68 -13.47 -7.93 -13.16
CA ALA A 68 -12.18 -8.28 -13.75
C ALA A 68 -11.02 -8.13 -12.75
N TYR A 69 -11.01 -7.04 -11.97
CA TYR A 69 -10.00 -6.80 -10.96
C TYR A 69 -10.00 -7.88 -9.85
N TRP A 70 -11.18 -8.26 -9.33
CA TRP A 70 -11.28 -9.34 -8.36
C TRP A 70 -10.91 -10.69 -8.94
N GLY A 71 -11.26 -10.93 -10.22
CA GLY A 71 -10.81 -12.12 -10.95
C GLY A 71 -9.29 -12.18 -11.12
N LEU A 72 -8.64 -11.02 -11.36
CA LEU A 72 -7.18 -10.91 -11.41
C LEU A 72 -6.54 -11.13 -10.03
N ILE A 73 -7.16 -10.64 -8.95
CA ILE A 73 -6.67 -10.88 -7.58
C ILE A 73 -6.71 -12.39 -7.26
N GLU A 74 -7.80 -13.09 -7.60
CA GLU A 74 -7.88 -14.54 -7.40
C GLU A 74 -6.86 -15.28 -8.26
N PHE A 75 -6.65 -14.85 -9.49
CA PHE A 75 -5.62 -15.42 -10.35
C PHE A 75 -4.22 -15.24 -9.75
N GLU A 76 -3.95 -14.06 -9.22
CA GLU A 76 -2.68 -13.76 -8.54
C GLU A 76 -2.50 -14.63 -7.28
N ASP A 77 -3.55 -14.83 -6.50
CA ASP A 77 -3.51 -15.72 -5.32
C ASP A 77 -3.16 -17.17 -5.70
N LEU A 78 -3.69 -17.67 -6.82
CA LEU A 78 -3.31 -18.98 -7.34
C LEU A 78 -1.83 -19.03 -7.75
N CYS A 79 -1.32 -17.99 -8.39
CA CYS A 79 0.10 -17.88 -8.76
C CYS A 79 0.99 -17.81 -7.50
N LEU A 80 0.59 -16.99 -6.52
CA LEU A 80 1.26 -16.87 -5.24
C LEU A 80 1.34 -18.21 -4.49
N GLY A 81 0.26 -18.99 -4.52
CA GLY A 81 0.24 -20.34 -3.95
C GLY A 81 1.29 -21.27 -4.58
N GLN A 82 1.49 -21.19 -5.89
CA GLN A 82 2.53 -21.96 -6.58
C GLN A 82 3.94 -21.50 -6.19
N VAL A 83 4.18 -20.19 -6.12
CA VAL A 83 5.47 -19.61 -5.69
C VAL A 83 5.79 -20.02 -4.25
N LYS A 84 4.80 -19.91 -3.35
CA LYS A 84 4.95 -20.29 -1.94
C LYS A 84 5.26 -21.79 -1.80
N SER A 85 4.55 -22.66 -2.53
CA SER A 85 4.78 -24.11 -2.53
C SER A 85 6.18 -24.46 -3.04
N ALA A 86 6.65 -23.79 -4.10
CA ALA A 86 8.00 -23.98 -4.63
C ALA A 86 9.07 -23.55 -3.62
N TRP A 87 8.83 -22.44 -2.91
CA TRP A 87 9.70 -21.94 -1.84
C TRP A 87 9.78 -22.95 -0.68
N ASP A 88 8.65 -23.42 -0.16
CA ASP A 88 8.59 -24.37 0.95
C ASP A 88 9.26 -25.71 0.58
N THR A 89 9.08 -26.15 -0.66
CA THR A 89 9.76 -27.34 -1.20
C THR A 89 11.27 -27.15 -1.23
N TYR A 90 11.74 -25.99 -1.66
CA TYR A 90 13.17 -25.68 -1.65
C TYR A 90 13.74 -25.69 -0.22
N LEU A 91 13.07 -25.00 0.73
CA LEU A 91 13.51 -24.96 2.13
C LEU A 91 13.59 -26.37 2.73
N SER A 92 12.53 -27.16 2.58
CA SER A 92 12.47 -28.54 3.10
C SER A 92 13.56 -29.43 2.49
N ARG A 93 13.71 -29.39 1.17
CA ARG A 93 14.69 -30.22 0.46
C ARG A 93 16.14 -29.94 0.89
N HIS A 94 16.43 -28.70 1.23
CA HIS A 94 17.80 -28.27 1.56
C HIS A 94 18.03 -28.04 3.06
N GLY A 95 17.05 -28.34 3.92
CA GLY A 95 17.13 -28.11 5.36
C GLY A 95 17.39 -26.64 5.69
N LYS A 96 16.77 -25.73 4.95
CA LYS A 96 16.94 -24.28 5.10
C LYS A 96 15.79 -23.68 5.88
N ARG A 97 16.09 -22.61 6.62
CA ARG A 97 15.10 -21.70 7.18
C ARG A 97 14.79 -20.61 6.16
N GLY A 98 13.56 -20.11 6.18
CA GLY A 98 13.17 -19.07 5.25
C GLY A 98 11.96 -18.28 5.71
N ILE A 99 11.88 -17.08 5.18
CA ILE A 99 10.78 -16.15 5.38
C ILE A 99 10.20 -15.80 4.03
N PHE A 100 8.89 -15.70 3.96
CA PHE A 100 8.13 -15.36 2.78
C PHE A 100 7.42 -14.03 3.02
N PHE A 101 7.65 -13.06 2.14
CA PHE A 101 6.96 -11.77 2.09
C PHE A 101 6.01 -11.76 0.91
N TYR A 102 4.79 -11.29 1.15
CA TYR A 102 3.87 -10.86 0.12
C TYR A 102 3.52 -9.40 0.36
N LEU A 103 3.67 -8.58 -0.67
CA LEU A 103 3.36 -7.15 -0.63
C LEU A 103 3.05 -6.64 -2.05
N SER A 104 2.43 -5.47 -2.13
CA SER A 104 2.22 -4.74 -3.37
C SER A 104 2.96 -3.39 -3.32
N ASP A 105 3.20 -2.80 -4.47
CA ASP A 105 3.78 -1.45 -4.60
C ASP A 105 2.75 -0.34 -4.35
N HIS A 106 1.52 -0.53 -4.81
CA HIS A 106 0.37 0.38 -4.64
C HIS A 106 -0.94 -0.39 -4.75
N GLY A 107 -2.06 0.27 -4.47
CA GLY A 107 -3.40 -0.23 -4.71
C GLY A 107 -3.96 0.21 -6.07
N ASP A 108 -5.28 0.08 -6.23
CA ASP A 108 -6.04 0.52 -7.40
C ASP A 108 -7.45 0.93 -6.98
N HIS A 109 -7.91 2.05 -7.50
CA HIS A 109 -9.26 2.56 -7.22
C HIS A 109 -10.37 1.65 -7.76
N ALA A 110 -10.16 1.02 -8.91
CA ALA A 110 -11.13 0.12 -9.53
C ALA A 110 -12.56 0.69 -9.54
N GLY A 111 -12.69 1.97 -9.88
CA GLY A 111 -13.96 2.71 -9.93
C GLY A 111 -14.33 3.46 -8.64
N ASP A 112 -13.57 3.34 -7.56
CA ASP A 112 -13.74 4.17 -6.36
C ASP A 112 -13.56 5.64 -6.73
N ARG A 113 -14.44 6.53 -6.31
CA ARG A 113 -14.49 7.97 -6.66
C ARG A 113 -14.47 8.26 -8.17
N GLY A 114 -14.91 7.29 -8.98
CA GLY A 114 -14.83 7.39 -10.44
C GLY A 114 -13.43 7.26 -11.01
N PHE A 115 -12.48 6.75 -10.21
CA PHE A 115 -11.08 6.56 -10.60
C PHE A 115 -10.75 5.14 -11.02
N TYR A 116 -9.70 5.03 -11.85
CA TYR A 116 -9.01 3.80 -12.17
C TYR A 116 -7.49 4.04 -12.02
N GLY A 117 -6.79 3.06 -11.45
CA GLY A 117 -5.37 3.19 -11.14
C GLY A 117 -5.12 3.77 -9.75
N LYS A 118 -4.04 4.54 -9.58
CA LYS A 118 -3.38 4.78 -8.28
C LYS A 118 -3.00 6.24 -8.00
N GLN A 119 -3.30 7.18 -8.89
CA GLN A 119 -2.81 8.56 -8.79
C GLN A 119 -3.57 9.37 -7.73
N SER A 120 -3.49 8.94 -6.49
CA SER A 120 -4.10 9.62 -5.34
C SER A 120 -3.47 9.18 -4.02
N LEU A 121 -3.89 9.81 -2.92
CA LEU A 121 -3.48 9.48 -1.55
C LEU A 121 -4.59 8.82 -0.72
N TYR A 122 -5.69 8.42 -1.36
CA TYR A 122 -6.77 7.66 -0.72
C TYR A 122 -6.35 6.21 -0.45
N GLU A 123 -7.05 5.57 0.53
CA GLU A 123 -6.77 4.17 0.93
C GLU A 123 -6.77 3.20 -0.25
N ALA A 124 -7.64 3.43 -1.24
CA ALA A 124 -7.68 2.61 -2.45
C ALA A 124 -6.32 2.53 -3.18
N ALA A 125 -5.53 3.59 -3.13
CA ALA A 125 -4.21 3.66 -3.77
C ALA A 125 -3.04 3.35 -2.82
N VAL A 126 -3.09 3.83 -1.56
CA VAL A 126 -1.93 3.79 -0.64
C VAL A 126 -1.95 2.61 0.33
N ARG A 127 -3.12 2.02 0.58
CA ARG A 127 -3.23 0.85 1.46
C ARG A 127 -2.93 -0.43 0.69
N ILE A 128 -1.76 -0.97 0.93
CA ILE A 128 -1.29 -2.21 0.31
C ILE A 128 -1.33 -3.38 1.28
N PRO A 129 -1.45 -4.64 0.81
CA PRO A 129 -1.24 -5.81 1.64
C PRO A 129 0.23 -5.92 2.02
N MET A 130 0.50 -6.37 3.26
CA MET A 130 1.80 -6.86 3.68
C MET A 130 1.59 -8.08 4.56
N ILE A 131 2.05 -9.24 4.08
CA ILE A 131 1.95 -10.53 4.79
C ILE A 131 3.35 -11.10 4.91
N VAL A 132 3.73 -11.50 6.11
CA VAL A 132 5.03 -12.12 6.38
C VAL A 132 4.80 -13.43 7.10
N SER A 133 5.47 -14.47 6.65
CA SER A 133 5.39 -15.80 7.26
C SER A 133 6.72 -16.53 7.16
N GLY A 134 6.97 -17.46 8.10
CA GLY A 134 8.17 -18.28 8.08
C GLY A 134 8.82 -18.44 9.45
N ASP A 135 10.07 -18.84 9.43
CA ASP A 135 10.82 -19.17 10.64
C ASP A 135 11.08 -17.96 11.54
N GLY A 136 10.63 -18.04 12.79
CA GLY A 136 10.81 -16.97 13.77
C GLY A 136 9.72 -15.88 13.72
N ILE A 137 8.80 -15.95 12.77
CA ILE A 137 7.68 -15.01 12.67
C ILE A 137 6.52 -15.48 13.51
N LEU A 138 5.95 -14.59 14.34
CA LEU A 138 4.80 -14.88 15.17
C LEU A 138 3.56 -15.18 14.32
N ALA A 139 3.14 -16.45 14.33
CA ALA A 139 2.04 -16.90 13.48
C ALA A 139 0.67 -16.39 13.99
N GLY A 140 -0.23 -16.10 13.05
CA GLY A 140 -1.60 -15.65 13.34
C GLY A 140 -1.71 -14.26 13.95
N ASN A 141 -0.62 -13.51 14.02
CA ASN A 141 -0.61 -12.15 14.52
C ASN A 141 -1.07 -11.16 13.46
N ARG A 142 -1.74 -10.09 13.90
CA ARG A 142 -2.15 -8.97 13.05
C ARG A 142 -1.76 -7.67 13.75
N LEU A 143 -0.80 -6.99 13.18
CA LEU A 143 -0.34 -5.69 13.64
C LEU A 143 -1.26 -4.58 13.10
N ARG A 144 -1.54 -3.59 13.93
CA ARG A 144 -2.40 -2.43 13.60
C ARG A 144 -1.58 -1.16 13.39
N SER A 145 -0.38 -1.10 13.95
CA SER A 145 0.54 0.01 13.72
C SER A 145 0.80 0.18 12.22
N PRO A 146 0.78 1.41 11.71
CA PRO A 146 1.04 1.65 10.30
C PRO A 146 2.49 1.24 9.95
N VAL A 147 2.65 0.56 8.83
CA VAL A 147 3.94 0.18 8.26
C VAL A 147 4.07 0.71 6.85
N SER A 148 5.30 0.89 6.37
CA SER A 148 5.59 1.40 5.04
C SER A 148 6.24 0.33 4.18
N LEU A 149 6.05 0.42 2.86
CA LEU A 149 6.81 -0.38 1.91
C LEU A 149 8.33 -0.16 2.05
N LEU A 150 8.74 1.02 2.50
CA LEU A 150 10.15 1.36 2.79
C LEU A 150 10.75 0.46 3.88
N ASP A 151 9.94 -0.14 4.75
CA ASP A 151 10.40 -1.02 5.82
C ASP A 151 10.83 -2.41 5.33
N ALA A 152 10.40 -2.79 4.14
CA ALA A 152 10.72 -4.10 3.59
C ALA A 152 12.22 -4.29 3.39
N ALA A 153 12.91 -3.29 2.86
CA ALA A 153 14.34 -3.37 2.57
C ALA A 153 15.20 -3.52 3.85
N PRO A 154 15.10 -2.67 4.89
CA PRO A 154 15.84 -2.85 6.14
C PRO A 154 15.48 -4.15 6.85
N THR A 155 14.21 -4.59 6.78
CA THR A 155 13.79 -5.86 7.36
C THR A 155 14.49 -7.04 6.69
N VAL A 156 14.51 -7.08 5.35
CA VAL A 156 15.20 -8.13 4.57
C VAL A 156 16.70 -8.11 4.84
N CYS A 157 17.33 -6.93 4.90
CA CYS A 157 18.75 -6.81 5.23
C CYS A 157 19.07 -7.39 6.61
N GLN A 158 18.29 -7.06 7.62
CA GLN A 158 18.47 -7.60 8.96
C GLN A 158 18.28 -9.12 9.02
N LEU A 159 17.23 -9.65 8.38
CA LEU A 159 16.98 -11.10 8.27
C LEU A 159 18.11 -11.84 7.59
N ALA A 160 18.72 -11.25 6.58
CA ALA A 160 19.84 -11.82 5.85
C ALA A 160 21.18 -11.67 6.58
N GLY A 161 21.26 -10.96 7.71
CA GLY A 161 22.51 -10.56 8.34
C GLY A 161 23.37 -9.69 7.43
N ALA A 162 22.74 -8.96 6.51
CA ALA A 162 23.40 -8.06 5.61
C ALA A 162 23.71 -6.71 6.28
N ARG A 163 24.61 -5.95 5.66
CA ARG A 163 24.91 -4.59 6.09
C ARG A 163 23.67 -3.72 5.90
N GLU A 164 23.42 -2.81 6.84
CA GLU A 164 22.38 -1.79 6.67
C GLU A 164 22.63 -0.95 5.41
N LEU A 165 21.54 -0.63 4.74
CA LEU A 165 21.59 0.25 3.57
C LEU A 165 21.88 1.68 4.04
N PRO A 166 22.81 2.40 3.40
CA PRO A 166 22.99 3.80 3.70
C PRO A 166 21.74 4.57 3.26
N PHE A 167 21.34 5.54 4.08
CA PHE A 167 20.27 6.46 3.71
C PHE A 167 18.87 5.80 3.51
N GLN A 168 18.47 4.95 4.41
CA GLN A 168 17.13 4.35 4.40
C GLN A 168 16.16 5.17 5.29
N ASP A 169 14.95 5.41 4.79
CA ASP A 169 13.88 6.07 5.54
C ASP A 169 12.98 5.05 6.26
N GLY A 170 13.00 3.79 5.82
CA GLY A 170 12.29 2.70 6.48
C GLY A 170 13.02 2.15 7.70
N VAL A 171 12.30 1.43 8.52
CA VAL A 171 12.81 0.75 9.72
C VAL A 171 12.55 -0.76 9.65
N SER A 172 13.40 -1.55 10.28
CA SER A 172 13.17 -3.00 10.33
C SER A 172 11.95 -3.34 11.16
N LEU A 173 11.12 -4.24 10.63
CA LEU A 173 9.93 -4.77 11.27
C LEU A 173 10.19 -6.04 12.09
N ILE A 174 11.43 -6.44 12.30
CA ILE A 174 11.76 -7.68 13.03
C ILE A 174 11.13 -7.72 14.43
N PRO A 175 11.21 -6.66 15.27
CA PRO A 175 10.57 -6.69 16.58
C PRO A 175 9.05 -6.90 16.50
N ASP A 176 8.41 -6.25 15.55
CA ASP A 176 6.97 -6.34 15.32
C ASP A 176 6.58 -7.77 14.85
N LEU A 177 7.37 -8.34 13.95
CA LEU A 177 7.11 -9.66 13.35
C LEU A 177 7.39 -10.83 14.29
N GLU A 178 8.44 -10.74 15.11
CA GLU A 178 8.85 -11.82 16.02
C GLU A 178 8.08 -11.81 17.35
N ARG A 179 7.72 -10.62 17.85
CA ARG A 179 7.14 -10.45 19.19
C ARG A 179 5.73 -9.85 19.19
N GLY A 180 5.23 -9.41 18.03
CA GLY A 180 3.92 -8.76 17.94
C GLY A 180 3.90 -7.37 18.58
N GLU A 181 5.03 -6.67 18.58
CA GLU A 181 5.13 -5.33 19.16
C GLU A 181 4.36 -4.33 18.30
N GLU A 182 3.53 -3.51 18.95
CA GLU A 182 2.81 -2.41 18.33
C GLU A 182 3.57 -1.09 18.59
N ARG A 183 3.61 -0.24 17.59
CA ARG A 183 4.24 1.09 17.65
C ARG A 183 3.16 2.15 17.49
N GLU A 184 2.45 2.44 18.55
CA GLU A 184 1.26 3.30 18.55
C GLU A 184 1.54 4.73 18.05
N ASP A 185 2.73 5.24 18.33
CA ASP A 185 3.19 6.58 17.96
C ASP A 185 3.86 6.65 16.58
N ARG A 186 3.95 5.52 15.89
CA ARG A 186 4.59 5.48 14.58
C ARG A 186 3.79 6.21 13.52
N ALA A 187 4.47 7.13 12.82
CA ALA A 187 3.96 7.78 11.63
C ALA A 187 4.55 7.16 10.35
N VAL A 188 3.73 7.02 9.33
CA VAL A 188 4.15 6.68 7.96
C VAL A 188 3.61 7.72 7.00
N THR A 189 4.40 8.01 5.96
CA THR A 189 4.06 9.00 4.95
C THR A 189 4.05 8.39 3.57
N ALA A 190 3.19 8.92 2.70
CA ALA A 190 3.27 8.73 1.27
C ALA A 190 3.17 10.08 0.58
N GLU A 191 3.88 10.24 -0.52
CA GLU A 191 3.95 11.46 -1.29
C GLU A 191 3.59 11.19 -2.73
N TRP A 192 2.93 12.16 -3.34
CA TRP A 192 2.54 12.08 -4.73
C TRP A 192 2.77 13.42 -5.43
N ILE A 193 3.45 13.36 -6.55
CA ILE A 193 3.70 14.52 -7.41
C ILE A 193 2.92 14.31 -8.69
N ASN A 194 1.97 15.18 -8.94
CA ASN A 194 1.24 15.19 -10.19
C ASN A 194 2.14 15.75 -11.29
N LEU A 195 2.83 14.87 -12.01
CA LEU A 195 3.49 15.23 -13.25
C LEU A 195 2.41 15.43 -14.33
N PRO A 196 2.54 16.43 -15.19
CA PRO A 196 1.44 17.12 -15.81
C PRO A 196 0.65 16.26 -16.80
N TYR A 197 -0.56 15.87 -16.40
CA TYR A 197 -1.63 15.65 -17.36
C TYR A 197 -2.47 16.95 -17.50
N GLY A 198 -1.79 18.10 -17.68
CA GLY A 198 -2.41 19.31 -18.20
C GLY A 198 -2.86 20.37 -17.19
N ARG A 199 -2.62 20.26 -15.88
CA ARG A 199 -3.08 21.25 -14.90
C ARG A 199 -2.03 21.74 -13.87
N GLY A 200 -0.76 21.70 -14.23
CA GLY A 200 0.30 22.13 -13.32
C GLY A 200 0.81 21.03 -12.41
N THR A 201 1.94 21.27 -11.77
CA THR A 201 2.53 20.38 -10.77
C THR A 201 1.87 20.67 -9.43
N ASP A 202 1.13 19.71 -8.89
CA ASP A 202 0.76 19.75 -7.49
C ASP A 202 1.52 18.67 -6.73
N TYR A 203 1.74 18.93 -5.44
CA TYR A 203 2.38 18.03 -4.52
C TYR A 203 1.42 17.70 -3.39
N GLY A 204 1.10 16.43 -3.28
CA GLY A 204 0.27 15.90 -2.22
C GLY A 204 1.08 15.04 -1.26
N ARG A 205 0.69 15.08 -0.01
CA ARG A 205 1.25 14.25 1.05
C ARG A 205 0.15 13.63 1.90
N MET A 206 0.36 12.38 2.27
CA MET A 206 -0.42 11.70 3.28
C MET A 206 0.49 11.34 4.45
N ILE A 207 -0.01 11.52 5.67
CA ILE A 207 0.57 10.97 6.89
C ILE A 207 -0.48 10.16 7.64
N ARG A 208 -0.10 8.95 8.08
CA ARG A 208 -0.88 8.08 8.96
C ARG A 208 -0.16 7.91 10.28
N GLN A 209 -0.83 8.23 11.40
CA GLN A 209 -0.34 8.00 12.74
C GLN A 209 -1.51 7.64 13.67
N GLY A 210 -1.36 6.61 14.46
CA GLY A 210 -2.44 6.10 15.29
C GLY A 210 -3.69 5.81 14.46
N LYS A 211 -4.84 6.37 14.87
CA LYS A 211 -6.12 6.24 14.15
C LYS A 211 -6.34 7.24 13.03
N TRP A 212 -5.50 8.28 12.94
CA TRP A 212 -5.70 9.40 12.03
C TRP A 212 -4.84 9.30 10.78
N LYS A 213 -5.41 9.79 9.71
CA LYS A 213 -4.75 10.01 8.41
C LYS A 213 -5.05 11.43 7.96
N LEU A 214 -4.01 12.18 7.63
CA LEU A 214 -4.13 13.51 7.05
C LEU A 214 -3.63 13.45 5.60
N ILE A 215 -4.41 13.99 4.68
CA ILE A 215 -4.03 14.22 3.28
C ILE A 215 -3.98 15.72 3.06
N SER A 216 -2.88 16.24 2.56
CA SER A 216 -2.69 17.66 2.28
C SER A 216 -2.10 17.89 0.89
N TYR A 217 -2.49 19.01 0.29
CA TYR A 217 -2.04 19.44 -1.03
C TYR A 217 -1.43 20.84 -0.95
N VAL A 218 -0.25 21.03 -1.54
CA VAL A 218 0.48 22.30 -1.43
C VAL A 218 -0.24 23.43 -2.16
N SER A 219 -0.77 23.17 -3.34
CA SER A 219 -1.48 24.18 -4.13
C SER A 219 -2.95 24.36 -3.74
N HIS A 220 -3.49 23.44 -2.95
CA HIS A 220 -4.91 23.38 -2.56
C HIS A 220 -5.08 23.04 -1.08
N PRO A 221 -4.61 23.90 -0.16
CA PRO A 221 -4.71 23.64 1.27
C PRO A 221 -6.16 23.55 1.77
N GLU A 222 -7.13 24.13 1.04
CA GLU A 222 -8.56 24.03 1.33
C GLU A 222 -9.13 22.61 1.10
N GLU A 223 -8.44 21.78 0.36
CA GLU A 223 -8.82 20.37 0.09
C GLU A 223 -8.22 19.39 1.12
N GLU A 224 -7.62 19.88 2.19
CA GLU A 224 -7.03 19.03 3.22
C GLU A 224 -8.09 18.16 3.89
N LEU A 225 -7.75 16.88 4.13
CA LEU A 225 -8.66 15.88 4.67
C LEU A 225 -8.06 15.20 5.91
N LEU A 226 -8.76 15.27 7.04
CA LEU A 226 -8.49 14.45 8.22
C LEU A 226 -9.49 13.31 8.29
N ILE A 227 -9.00 12.09 8.30
CA ILE A 227 -9.80 10.87 8.16
C ILE A 227 -9.44 9.90 9.27
N CYS A 228 -10.38 9.05 9.68
CA CYS A 228 -10.15 7.91 10.55
C CYS A 228 -10.45 6.61 9.76
N PRO A 229 -9.51 6.06 8.99
CA PRO A 229 -9.77 4.94 8.07
C PRO A 229 -10.32 3.68 8.74
N ASP A 230 -10.06 3.48 10.04
CA ASP A 230 -10.57 2.31 10.76
C ASP A 230 -12.08 2.34 10.97
N SER A 231 -12.68 3.54 11.10
CA SER A 231 -14.12 3.75 11.24
C SER A 231 -14.78 4.24 9.96
N ASP A 232 -14.00 4.78 9.03
CA ASP A 232 -14.43 5.31 7.74
C ASP A 232 -13.53 4.77 6.60
N PRO A 233 -13.65 3.49 6.27
CA PRO A 233 -12.79 2.84 5.28
C PRO A 233 -12.98 3.36 3.84
N TRP A 234 -14.05 4.12 3.61
CA TRP A 234 -14.33 4.76 2.33
C TRP A 234 -13.94 6.23 2.28
N GLU A 235 -13.40 6.75 3.40
CA GLU A 235 -12.91 8.12 3.50
C GLU A 235 -13.96 9.17 3.07
N LEU A 236 -15.19 8.99 3.57
CA LEU A 236 -16.35 9.81 3.23
C LEU A 236 -16.41 11.13 4.01
N TYR A 237 -15.83 11.15 5.21
CA TYR A 237 -16.03 12.21 6.18
C TYR A 237 -14.72 12.91 6.51
N ASN A 238 -14.62 14.19 6.11
CA ASN A 238 -13.54 15.06 6.57
C ASN A 238 -13.81 15.49 8.01
N ARG A 239 -12.94 15.08 8.92
CA ARG A 239 -13.06 15.32 10.37
C ARG A 239 -12.26 16.52 10.87
N ILE A 240 -11.67 17.31 9.96
CA ILE A 240 -10.75 18.38 10.32
C ILE A 240 -11.41 19.45 11.20
N ALA A 241 -12.67 19.76 10.93
CA ALA A 241 -13.44 20.74 11.70
C ALA A 241 -13.82 20.26 13.12
N GLU A 242 -13.89 18.93 13.31
CA GLU A 242 -14.22 18.30 14.58
C GLU A 242 -12.98 18.05 15.45
N PHE A 243 -11.83 17.84 14.80
CA PHE A 243 -10.57 17.47 15.46
C PHE A 243 -9.39 18.29 14.89
N PRO A 244 -9.43 19.63 14.99
CA PRO A 244 -8.38 20.50 14.44
C PRO A 244 -7.01 20.23 15.06
N GLU A 245 -6.97 19.93 16.36
CA GLU A 245 -5.73 19.64 17.10
C GLU A 245 -5.03 18.39 16.55
N ALA A 246 -5.79 17.33 16.22
CA ALA A 246 -5.22 16.13 15.61
C ALA A 246 -4.66 16.42 14.20
N ALA A 247 -5.27 17.32 13.46
CA ALA A 247 -4.73 17.76 12.17
C ALA A 247 -3.43 18.54 12.33
N ASP A 248 -3.35 19.42 13.33
CA ASP A 248 -2.13 20.18 13.64
C ASP A 248 -0.98 19.28 14.07
N GLU A 249 -1.23 18.30 14.94
CA GLU A 249 -0.25 17.28 15.35
C GLU A 249 0.29 16.50 14.13
N LEU A 250 -0.59 16.11 13.21
CA LEU A 250 -0.16 15.39 12.02
C LEU A 250 0.60 16.26 11.02
N ARG A 251 0.27 17.56 10.90
CA ARG A 251 1.04 18.50 10.08
C ARG A 251 2.46 18.65 10.62
N GLU A 252 2.60 18.78 11.94
CA GLU A 252 3.90 18.84 12.59
C GLU A 252 4.70 17.55 12.40
N ALA A 253 4.08 16.39 12.64
CA ALA A 253 4.71 15.08 12.43
C ALA A 253 5.12 14.88 10.97
N ALA A 254 4.32 15.31 9.99
CA ALA A 254 4.64 15.25 8.58
C ALA A 254 5.85 16.12 8.23
N PHE A 255 5.95 17.31 8.81
CA PHE A 255 7.08 18.22 8.62
C PHE A 255 8.37 17.61 9.16
N HIS A 256 8.37 17.05 10.35
CA HIS A 256 9.54 16.41 10.94
C HIS A 256 10.01 15.18 10.17
N ASN A 257 9.09 14.36 9.68
CA ASN A 257 9.45 13.17 8.88
C ASN A 257 10.11 13.51 7.53
N VAL A 258 9.84 14.69 6.97
CA VAL A 258 10.50 15.16 5.74
C VAL A 258 11.85 15.79 6.04
N CYS A 259 11.95 16.55 7.12
CA CYS A 259 13.20 17.21 7.50
C CYS A 259 14.24 16.24 8.08
N ALA A 260 13.83 15.08 8.61
CA ALA A 260 14.74 14.01 8.98
C ALA A 260 15.42 13.37 7.75
N GLY A 261 14.82 13.47 6.57
CA GLY A 261 15.38 13.10 5.28
C GLY A 261 16.09 14.27 4.60
N ARG A 262 17.25 14.68 5.11
CA ARG A 262 18.33 15.42 4.44
C ARG A 262 18.00 16.75 3.78
N ILE A 263 18.31 17.79 4.46
CA ILE A 263 18.98 18.94 3.86
C ILE A 263 20.40 18.46 3.52
N VAL A 264 20.65 18.10 2.25
CA VAL A 264 22.01 17.98 1.74
C VAL A 264 22.52 19.41 1.69
N GLU A 265 23.31 19.82 2.66
CA GLU A 265 24.13 21.03 2.52
C GLU A 265 25.08 20.76 1.37
N GLU A 266 24.81 21.33 0.21
CA GLU A 266 25.80 21.49 -0.87
C GLU A 266 26.95 22.34 -0.29
N LYS A 267 28.10 21.68 -0.11
CA LYS A 267 29.39 22.33 0.10
C LYS A 267 30.08 22.54 -1.22
#